data_bb240019e4cb35c4b12dcda06ec743b1
#
_entry.id   bb240019e4cb35c4b12dcda06ec743b1
#
_cell.length_a   1.000
_cell.length_b   1.000
_cell.length_c   1.000
_cell.angle_alpha   90.00
_cell.angle_beta   90.00
_cell.angle_gamma   90.00
#
_symmetry.space_group_name_H-M   'P 1'
#
loop_
_entity.id
_entity.type
_entity.pdbx_description
1 polymer ?
#
loop_
_entity_poly.entity_id
_entity_poly.type
_entity_poly.pdbx_seq_one_letter_code
_entity_poly.pdbx_strand_id
1 'polypeptide(L)'
;MQTGPLGPVFFIAMLGTLLLPPPAAAQTIEEKAQLCAACHGENGIPQEKTTPVIWGQYQGYLYLELRDYKSGARKNDIMSPLAETLSRDDMMALALYFSQKRWPDLQQPPAPPDVAAKAVRANGSIGCTGCHQGQYQGEGTQPRVAGQYREYLQQTMLDFRTRARGNNPGMTDLMLATSEGDIAALAQYMAGLQYLPGQ
;
A
#
# COMPACT_ATOMS: atom_id res chain seq x y z
N MET A 1 -11.36 12.51 -92.07
CA MET A 1 -10.88 11.65 -90.97
C MET A 1 -9.65 12.34 -90.38
N GLN A 2 -9.89 13.02 -89.24
CA GLN A 2 -8.80 13.73 -88.49
C GLN A 2 -8.56 13.00 -87.17
N THR A 3 -7.38 12.45 -87.03
CA THR A 3 -6.88 11.82 -85.83
C THR A 3 -6.14 12.90 -84.99
N GLY A 4 -6.75 13.29 -83.86
CA GLY A 4 -6.11 14.22 -82.96
C GLY A 4 -5.10 13.47 -82.05
N PRO A 5 -4.02 14.15 -81.56
CA PRO A 5 -3.00 13.52 -80.74
C PRO A 5 -3.49 13.36 -79.28
N LEU A 6 -3.21 12.17 -78.70
CA LEU A 6 -3.39 11.85 -77.25
C LEU A 6 -2.29 12.57 -76.44
N GLY A 7 -2.68 13.46 -75.58
CA GLY A 7 -1.79 14.12 -74.63
C GLY A 7 -1.36 13.19 -73.46
N PRO A 8 -0.18 13.39 -72.86
CA PRO A 8 0.31 12.53 -71.77
C PRO A 8 -0.48 12.73 -70.51
N VAL A 9 -0.99 11.62 -69.95
CA VAL A 9 -1.63 11.58 -68.63
C VAL A 9 -0.52 11.49 -67.56
N PHE A 10 -0.32 12.57 -66.83
CA PHE A 10 0.57 12.57 -65.66
C PHE A 10 -0.12 11.91 -64.46
N PHE A 11 0.30 10.73 -64.05
CA PHE A 11 -0.04 10.10 -62.80
C PHE A 11 0.76 10.77 -61.66
N ILE A 12 0.13 11.62 -60.88
CA ILE A 12 0.69 12.12 -59.63
C ILE A 12 0.51 11.04 -58.57
N ALA A 13 1.58 10.30 -58.24
CA ALA A 13 1.65 9.38 -57.13
C ALA A 13 1.64 10.22 -55.81
N MET A 14 0.50 10.31 -55.12
CA MET A 14 0.41 10.83 -53.79
C MET A 14 1.11 9.83 -52.83
N LEU A 15 2.35 10.15 -52.43
CA LEU A 15 3.06 9.44 -51.36
C LEU A 15 2.42 9.85 -50.04
N GLY A 16 1.45 9.06 -49.53
CA GLY A 16 0.88 9.21 -48.21
C GLY A 16 1.92 8.90 -47.14
N THR A 17 2.46 9.90 -46.48
CA THR A 17 3.28 9.73 -45.27
C THR A 17 2.40 9.13 -44.17
N LEU A 18 2.58 7.84 -43.86
CA LEU A 18 2.02 7.21 -42.66
C LEU A 18 2.69 7.86 -41.44
N LEU A 19 2.00 8.79 -40.82
CA LEU A 19 2.37 9.32 -39.50
C LEU A 19 2.12 8.20 -38.46
N LEU A 20 3.16 7.49 -38.08
CA LEU A 20 3.12 6.57 -36.93
C LEU A 20 2.87 7.39 -35.70
N PRO A 21 1.91 7.01 -34.84
CA PRO A 21 1.72 7.70 -33.55
C PRO A 21 3.01 7.61 -32.74
N PRO A 22 3.37 8.67 -31.99
CA PRO A 22 4.53 8.63 -31.11
C PRO A 22 4.36 7.49 -30.10
N PRO A 23 5.45 6.80 -29.69
CA PRO A 23 5.38 5.79 -28.66
C PRO A 23 4.77 6.42 -27.40
N ALA A 24 3.78 5.74 -26.81
CA ALA A 24 3.19 6.17 -25.54
C ALA A 24 4.34 6.31 -24.52
N ALA A 25 4.52 7.51 -23.98
CA ALA A 25 5.52 7.75 -22.95
C ALA A 25 5.21 6.86 -21.75
N ALA A 26 6.22 6.16 -21.23
CA ALA A 26 6.06 5.37 -20.01
C ALA A 26 5.65 6.30 -18.86
N GLN A 27 4.63 5.91 -18.10
CA GLN A 27 4.18 6.68 -16.93
C GLN A 27 5.32 6.82 -15.91
N THR A 28 5.47 8.03 -15.37
CA THR A 28 6.41 8.29 -14.27
C THR A 28 5.94 7.61 -12.99
N ILE A 29 6.83 7.49 -12.02
CA ILE A 29 6.47 6.89 -10.72
C ILE A 29 5.48 7.77 -9.95
N GLU A 30 5.57 9.08 -10.12
CA GLU A 30 4.66 10.06 -9.53
C GLU A 30 3.24 9.91 -10.09
N GLU A 31 3.10 9.72 -11.39
CA GLU A 31 1.80 9.47 -12.04
C GLU A 31 1.18 8.15 -11.56
N LYS A 32 1.99 7.09 -11.42
CA LYS A 32 1.52 5.82 -10.87
C LYS A 32 1.13 5.94 -9.40
N ALA A 33 1.87 6.72 -8.61
CA ALA A 33 1.59 6.95 -7.20
C ALA A 33 0.27 7.71 -6.97
N GLN A 34 -0.18 8.54 -7.92
CA GLN A 34 -1.47 9.24 -7.83
C GLN A 34 -2.66 8.26 -7.77
N LEU A 35 -2.58 7.11 -8.45
CA LEU A 35 -3.61 6.08 -8.34
C LEU A 35 -3.73 5.52 -6.91
N CYS A 36 -2.61 5.39 -6.22
CA CYS A 36 -2.58 4.95 -4.82
C CYS A 36 -3.12 6.05 -3.89
N ALA A 37 -2.75 7.32 -4.17
CA ALA A 37 -3.15 8.47 -3.38
C ALA A 37 -4.67 8.68 -3.36
N ALA A 38 -5.41 8.26 -4.39
CA ALA A 38 -6.86 8.35 -4.46
C ALA A 38 -7.57 7.70 -3.25
N CYS A 39 -7.01 6.61 -2.70
CA CYS A 39 -7.54 5.92 -1.51
C CYS A 39 -6.67 6.15 -0.29
N HIS A 40 -5.34 6.13 -0.45
CA HIS A 40 -4.38 6.26 0.64
C HIS A 40 -4.09 7.73 1.04
N GLY A 41 -4.77 8.68 0.39
CA GLY A 41 -4.68 10.12 0.66
C GLY A 41 -3.57 10.83 -0.12
N GLU A 42 -3.88 11.97 -0.73
CA GLU A 42 -2.91 12.80 -1.46
C GLU A 42 -1.82 13.39 -0.56
N ASN A 43 -2.15 13.53 0.73
CA ASN A 43 -1.24 13.96 1.80
C ASN A 43 -0.83 12.82 2.74
N GLY A 44 -1.13 11.56 2.36
CA GLY A 44 -0.86 10.37 3.15
C GLY A 44 -1.90 10.09 4.25
N ILE A 45 -2.99 10.86 4.33
CA ILE A 45 -4.10 10.64 5.27
C ILE A 45 -5.27 10.04 4.50
N PRO A 46 -5.51 8.71 4.60
CA PRO A 46 -6.67 8.06 3.99
C PRO A 46 -7.98 8.63 4.52
N GLN A 47 -9.00 8.74 3.67
CA GLN A 47 -10.34 9.18 4.07
C GLN A 47 -11.06 8.08 4.87
N GLU A 48 -10.90 6.83 4.42
CA GLU A 48 -11.49 5.67 5.08
C GLU A 48 -10.52 5.08 6.10
N LYS A 49 -10.97 4.95 7.35
CA LYS A 49 -10.13 4.45 8.46
C LYS A 49 -9.75 2.96 8.34
N THR A 50 -10.37 2.23 7.43
CA THR A 50 -10.02 0.86 7.06
C THR A 50 -8.96 0.79 5.97
N THR A 51 -8.64 1.91 5.32
CA THR A 51 -7.53 2.04 4.39
C THR A 51 -6.27 2.47 5.15
N PRO A 52 -5.13 1.76 5.00
CA PRO A 52 -3.94 2.08 5.78
C PRO A 52 -3.19 3.31 5.29
N VAL A 53 -2.52 3.99 6.20
CA VAL A 53 -1.40 4.88 5.88
C VAL A 53 -0.28 4.06 5.26
N ILE A 54 0.22 4.52 4.11
CA ILE A 54 1.38 3.92 3.42
C ILE A 54 2.57 4.88 3.33
N TRP A 55 2.37 6.19 3.55
CA TRP A 55 3.44 7.17 3.61
C TRP A 55 4.36 6.91 4.81
N GLY A 56 5.67 6.90 4.58
CA GLY A 56 6.65 6.65 5.62
C GLY A 56 6.66 5.23 6.17
N GLN A 57 5.98 4.30 5.50
CA GLN A 57 6.07 2.88 5.78
C GLN A 57 7.34 2.31 5.13
N TYR A 58 7.89 1.25 5.66
CA TYR A 58 9.14 0.66 5.16
C TYR A 58 9.02 0.10 3.75
N GLN A 59 10.01 0.42 2.92
CA GLN A 59 10.08 -0.03 1.53
C GLN A 59 9.95 -1.56 1.41
N GLY A 60 10.70 -2.31 2.23
CA GLY A 60 10.67 -3.78 2.20
C GLY A 60 9.28 -4.33 2.49
N TYR A 61 8.58 -3.78 3.49
CA TYR A 61 7.21 -4.17 3.81
C TYR A 61 6.23 -3.82 2.68
N LEU A 62 6.28 -2.57 2.17
CA LEU A 62 5.39 -2.14 1.08
C LEU A 62 5.55 -3.01 -0.17
N TYR A 63 6.80 -3.32 -0.54
CA TYR A 63 7.07 -4.21 -1.67
C TYR A 63 6.49 -5.61 -1.46
N LEU A 64 6.68 -6.19 -0.27
CA LEU A 64 6.15 -7.52 0.05
C LEU A 64 4.63 -7.55 -0.04
N GLU A 65 3.94 -6.53 0.48
CA GLU A 65 2.48 -6.48 0.43
C GLU A 65 1.94 -6.34 -1.00
N LEU A 66 2.55 -5.50 -1.84
CA LEU A 66 2.18 -5.40 -3.26
C LEU A 66 2.41 -6.73 -4.01
N ARG A 67 3.54 -7.39 -3.75
CA ARG A 67 3.84 -8.71 -4.31
C ARG A 67 2.80 -9.75 -3.87
N ASP A 68 2.43 -9.74 -2.61
CA ASP A 68 1.52 -10.72 -2.02
C ASP A 68 0.07 -10.50 -2.52
N TYR A 69 -0.34 -9.26 -2.75
CA TYR A 69 -1.59 -8.97 -3.44
C TYR A 69 -1.57 -9.47 -4.89
N LYS A 70 -0.47 -9.22 -5.63
CA LYS A 70 -0.30 -9.68 -7.01
C LYS A 70 -0.30 -11.21 -7.12
N SER A 71 0.33 -11.90 -6.18
CA SER A 71 0.41 -13.38 -6.19
C SER A 71 -0.84 -14.07 -5.63
N GLY A 72 -1.77 -13.31 -5.01
CA GLY A 72 -2.93 -13.85 -4.30
C GLY A 72 -2.62 -14.44 -2.91
N ALA A 73 -1.38 -14.31 -2.41
CA ALA A 73 -1.02 -14.69 -1.04
C ALA A 73 -1.70 -13.79 0.00
N ARG A 74 -1.96 -12.53 -0.36
CA ARG A 74 -2.88 -11.62 0.33
C ARG A 74 -3.99 -11.23 -0.64
N LYS A 75 -5.25 -11.26 -0.18
CA LYS A 75 -6.42 -10.94 -1.01
C LYS A 75 -7.13 -9.70 -0.51
N ASN A 76 -7.55 -8.86 -1.45
CA ASN A 76 -8.42 -7.72 -1.21
C ASN A 76 -9.05 -7.31 -2.55
N ASP A 77 -10.35 -7.01 -2.54
CA ASP A 77 -11.13 -6.76 -3.77
C ASP A 77 -10.66 -5.52 -4.55
N ILE A 78 -9.97 -4.59 -3.89
CA ILE A 78 -9.42 -3.37 -4.51
C ILE A 78 -7.94 -3.55 -4.82
N MET A 79 -7.14 -3.98 -3.80
CA MET A 79 -5.69 -4.01 -3.94
C MET A 79 -5.18 -5.13 -4.84
N SER A 80 -5.86 -6.29 -4.88
CA SER A 80 -5.41 -7.41 -5.71
C SER A 80 -5.47 -7.08 -7.21
N PRO A 81 -6.61 -6.60 -7.79
CA PRO A 81 -6.65 -6.21 -9.20
C PRO A 81 -5.66 -5.08 -9.53
N LEU A 82 -5.48 -4.13 -8.61
CA LEU A 82 -4.53 -3.04 -8.81
C LEU A 82 -3.09 -3.57 -8.89
N ALA A 83 -2.71 -4.44 -7.96
CA ALA A 83 -1.37 -5.02 -7.91
C ALA A 83 -1.06 -5.94 -9.13
N GLU A 84 -2.07 -6.59 -9.71
CA GLU A 84 -1.91 -7.39 -10.94
C GLU A 84 -1.31 -6.56 -12.09
N THR A 85 -1.68 -5.29 -12.20
CA THR A 85 -1.22 -4.39 -13.28
C THR A 85 0.23 -3.95 -13.10
N LEU A 86 0.82 -4.07 -11.90
CA LEU A 86 2.16 -3.58 -11.60
C LEU A 86 3.22 -4.59 -12.01
N SER A 87 4.29 -4.11 -12.67
CA SER A 87 5.53 -4.88 -12.83
C SER A 87 6.27 -4.98 -11.48
N ARG A 88 7.27 -5.85 -11.41
CA ARG A 88 8.16 -5.92 -10.24
C ARG A 88 8.86 -4.58 -9.99
N ASP A 89 9.33 -3.94 -11.05
CA ASP A 89 10.05 -2.66 -10.95
C ASP A 89 9.11 -1.55 -10.50
N ASP A 90 7.84 -1.54 -10.95
CA ASP A 90 6.82 -0.62 -10.45
C ASP A 90 6.58 -0.80 -8.95
N MET A 91 6.43 -2.04 -8.49
CA MET A 91 6.22 -2.33 -7.06
C MET A 91 7.41 -1.87 -6.22
N MET A 92 8.65 -2.08 -6.69
CA MET A 92 9.87 -1.61 -6.01
C MET A 92 9.95 -0.08 -5.98
N ALA A 93 9.66 0.57 -7.11
CA ALA A 93 9.72 2.02 -7.22
C ALA A 93 8.61 2.71 -6.40
N LEU A 94 7.37 2.19 -6.41
CA LEU A 94 6.27 2.67 -5.57
C LEU A 94 6.57 2.49 -4.07
N ALA A 95 7.11 1.34 -3.69
CA ALA A 95 7.51 1.08 -2.31
C ALA A 95 8.59 2.05 -1.84
N LEU A 96 9.59 2.34 -2.67
CA LEU A 96 10.60 3.35 -2.39
C LEU A 96 9.98 4.75 -2.30
N TYR A 97 9.15 5.14 -3.27
CA TYR A 97 8.50 6.45 -3.31
C TYR A 97 7.70 6.73 -2.03
N PHE A 98 6.86 5.80 -1.58
CA PHE A 98 6.05 5.98 -0.38
C PHE A 98 6.86 5.90 0.90
N SER A 99 7.93 5.10 0.95
CA SER A 99 8.80 5.00 2.13
C SER A 99 9.57 6.29 2.43
N GLN A 100 9.82 7.10 1.42
CA GLN A 100 10.49 8.41 1.54
C GLN A 100 9.56 9.55 1.97
N LYS A 101 8.25 9.31 2.02
CA LYS A 101 7.29 10.30 2.51
C LYS A 101 7.31 10.36 4.03
N ARG A 102 6.86 11.48 4.58
CA ARG A 102 6.69 11.61 6.02
C ARG A 102 5.42 10.90 6.46
N TRP A 103 5.51 10.09 7.53
CA TRP A 103 4.33 9.53 8.18
C TRP A 103 3.42 10.65 8.68
N PRO A 104 2.12 10.67 8.33
CA PRO A 104 1.20 11.71 8.77
C PRO A 104 0.82 11.53 10.23
N ASP A 105 0.51 12.64 10.90
CA ASP A 105 -0.17 12.61 12.20
C ASP A 105 -1.67 12.49 11.98
N LEU A 106 -2.23 11.35 12.36
CA LEU A 106 -3.67 11.08 12.25
C LEU A 106 -4.48 11.69 13.40
N GLN A 107 -3.83 12.35 14.36
CA GLN A 107 -4.46 12.99 15.53
C GLN A 107 -5.39 12.04 16.32
N GLN A 108 -5.06 10.75 16.34
CA GLN A 108 -5.84 9.79 17.12
C GLN A 108 -5.55 9.96 18.60
N PRO A 109 -6.58 9.97 19.48
CA PRO A 109 -6.37 10.14 20.91
C PRO A 109 -5.61 8.94 21.50
N PRO A 110 -4.81 9.16 22.54
CA PRO A 110 -4.18 8.06 23.27
C PRO A 110 -5.24 7.12 23.84
N ALA A 111 -4.90 5.85 23.99
CA ALA A 111 -5.79 4.88 24.60
C ALA A 111 -6.09 5.26 26.08
N PRO A 112 -7.33 5.09 26.55
CA PRO A 112 -7.67 5.22 27.96
C PRO A 112 -6.75 4.35 28.84
N PRO A 113 -6.48 4.75 30.09
CA PRO A 113 -5.50 4.06 30.94
C PRO A 113 -5.76 2.56 31.16
N ASP A 114 -7.02 2.16 31.27
CA ASP A 114 -7.43 0.76 31.41
C ASP A 114 -7.20 -0.05 30.14
N VAL A 115 -7.49 0.54 28.95
CA VAL A 115 -7.23 -0.04 27.65
C VAL A 115 -5.72 -0.14 27.41
N ALA A 116 -4.96 0.90 27.73
CA ALA A 116 -3.50 0.90 27.62
C ALA A 116 -2.88 -0.18 28.51
N ALA A 117 -3.32 -0.31 29.77
CA ALA A 117 -2.87 -1.35 30.68
C ALA A 117 -3.20 -2.76 30.16
N LYS A 118 -4.37 -2.95 29.55
CA LYS A 118 -4.75 -4.22 28.90
C LYS A 118 -3.85 -4.52 27.71
N ALA A 119 -3.60 -3.55 26.83
CA ALA A 119 -2.73 -3.70 25.68
C ALA A 119 -1.27 -4.05 26.08
N VAL A 120 -0.75 -3.39 27.12
CA VAL A 120 0.61 -3.67 27.64
C VAL A 120 0.71 -5.10 28.18
N ARG A 121 -0.30 -5.59 28.92
CA ARG A 121 -0.32 -7.00 29.37
C ARG A 121 -0.40 -7.97 28.21
N ALA A 122 -1.26 -7.69 27.22
CA ALA A 122 -1.39 -8.51 26.03
C ALA A 122 -0.05 -8.57 25.27
N ASN A 123 0.62 -7.42 25.05
CA ASN A 123 1.94 -7.39 24.44
C ASN A 123 2.97 -8.22 25.22
N GLY A 124 2.95 -8.16 26.57
CA GLY A 124 3.85 -8.94 27.41
C GLY A 124 3.69 -10.46 27.23
N SER A 125 2.48 -10.92 26.90
CA SER A 125 2.19 -12.34 26.63
C SER A 125 2.45 -12.76 25.20
N ILE A 126 2.23 -11.87 24.23
CA ILE A 126 2.27 -12.14 22.78
C ILE A 126 3.64 -11.81 22.18
N GLY A 127 4.31 -10.75 22.68
CA GLY A 127 5.64 -10.33 22.24
C GLY A 127 5.66 -9.49 20.96
N CYS A 128 4.63 -8.68 20.68
CA CYS A 128 4.52 -7.85 19.47
C CYS A 128 5.77 -6.97 19.24
N THR A 129 6.31 -6.39 20.32
CA THR A 129 7.48 -5.51 20.27
C THR A 129 8.78 -6.24 19.93
N GLY A 130 8.82 -7.56 19.97
CA GLY A 130 9.97 -8.35 19.50
C GLY A 130 10.23 -8.21 18.00
N CYS A 131 9.15 -8.05 17.20
CA CYS A 131 9.25 -7.82 15.76
C CYS A 131 8.97 -6.37 15.39
N HIS A 132 7.90 -5.75 15.96
CA HIS A 132 7.52 -4.38 15.63
C HIS A 132 8.32 -3.30 16.36
N GLN A 133 9.38 -3.68 17.09
CA GLN A 133 10.26 -2.82 17.89
C GLN A 133 9.55 -2.20 19.10
N GLY A 134 10.33 -1.65 20.06
CA GLY A 134 9.85 -1.23 21.37
C GLY A 134 8.77 -0.14 21.38
N GLN A 135 8.70 0.69 20.34
CA GLN A 135 7.68 1.72 20.17
C GLN A 135 6.72 1.40 19.01
N TYR A 136 6.66 0.16 18.57
CA TYR A 136 5.87 -0.29 17.43
C TYR A 136 6.19 0.44 16.12
N GLN A 137 7.40 1.01 16.03
CA GLN A 137 7.87 1.73 14.87
C GLN A 137 8.24 0.82 13.70
N GLY A 138 8.50 -0.47 13.95
CA GLY A 138 8.90 -1.45 12.94
C GLY A 138 10.32 -1.25 12.42
N GLU A 139 10.75 -2.10 11.48
CA GLU A 139 12.03 -2.02 10.76
C GLU A 139 12.03 -2.95 9.55
N GLY A 140 12.60 -2.50 8.42
CA GLY A 140 12.82 -3.35 7.25
C GLY A 140 11.56 -3.92 6.63
N THR A 141 11.26 -5.19 6.89
CA THR A 141 10.03 -5.87 6.45
C THR A 141 8.97 -5.97 7.55
N GLN A 142 9.30 -5.56 8.77
CA GLN A 142 8.36 -5.48 9.88
C GLN A 142 7.68 -4.10 9.86
N PRO A 143 6.36 -4.01 9.67
CA PRO A 143 5.73 -2.73 9.47
C PRO A 143 5.73 -1.87 10.74
N ARG A 144 5.81 -0.57 10.55
CA ARG A 144 5.35 0.39 11.52
C ARG A 144 3.85 0.22 11.72
N VAL A 145 3.43 0.07 12.96
CA VAL A 145 2.02 -0.01 13.36
C VAL A 145 1.63 1.10 14.34
N ALA A 146 2.62 1.78 14.94
CA ALA A 146 2.40 2.98 15.75
C ALA A 146 1.78 4.11 14.91
N GLY A 147 0.69 4.69 15.40
CA GLY A 147 -0.02 5.79 14.75
C GLY A 147 -0.80 5.39 13.50
N GLN A 148 -0.97 4.11 13.20
CA GLN A 148 -1.85 3.62 12.13
C GLN A 148 -3.31 3.70 12.58
N TYR A 149 -4.28 3.76 11.67
CA TYR A 149 -5.70 3.76 12.02
C TYR A 149 -6.08 2.55 12.86
N ARG A 150 -6.81 2.81 13.96
CA ARG A 150 -7.30 1.77 14.89
C ARG A 150 -8.13 0.72 14.14
N GLU A 151 -9.04 1.18 13.29
CA GLU A 151 -9.96 0.32 12.54
C GLU A 151 -9.20 -0.61 11.60
N TYR A 152 -8.19 -0.09 10.90
CA TYR A 152 -7.32 -0.90 10.05
C TYR A 152 -6.50 -1.90 10.85
N LEU A 153 -5.91 -1.47 11.98
CA LEU A 153 -5.12 -2.35 12.85
C LEU A 153 -5.98 -3.49 13.40
N GLN A 154 -7.16 -3.16 13.91
CA GLN A 154 -8.09 -4.14 14.47
C GLN A 154 -8.52 -5.15 13.41
N GLN A 155 -8.99 -4.68 12.26
CA GLN A 155 -9.42 -5.55 11.18
C GLN A 155 -8.28 -6.45 10.68
N THR A 156 -7.09 -5.89 10.46
CA THR A 156 -5.93 -6.66 10.01
C THR A 156 -5.53 -7.76 10.99
N MET A 157 -5.57 -7.51 12.30
CA MET A 157 -5.29 -8.52 13.31
C MET A 157 -6.39 -9.59 13.36
N LEU A 158 -7.65 -9.22 13.20
CA LEU A 158 -8.76 -10.18 13.08
C LEU A 158 -8.65 -11.01 11.79
N ASP A 159 -8.24 -10.42 10.68
CA ASP A 159 -8.03 -11.14 9.43
C ASP A 159 -6.91 -12.20 9.56
N PHE A 160 -5.82 -11.91 10.26
CA PHE A 160 -4.83 -12.91 10.61
C PHE A 160 -5.39 -14.01 11.51
N ARG A 161 -6.18 -13.62 12.53
CA ARG A 161 -6.84 -14.57 13.45
C ARG A 161 -7.78 -15.51 12.74
N THR A 162 -8.56 -15.03 11.80
CA THR A 162 -9.51 -15.83 11.00
C THR A 162 -8.89 -16.50 9.78
N ARG A 163 -7.60 -16.23 9.51
CA ARG A 163 -6.87 -16.67 8.31
C ARG A 163 -7.42 -16.09 6.99
N ALA A 164 -8.27 -15.06 7.06
CA ALA A 164 -8.63 -14.27 5.89
C ALA A 164 -7.40 -13.56 5.29
N ARG A 165 -6.44 -13.22 6.16
CA ARG A 165 -5.08 -12.82 5.79
C ARG A 165 -4.08 -13.85 6.30
N GLY A 166 -3.32 -14.47 5.38
CA GLY A 166 -2.39 -15.56 5.71
C GLY A 166 -0.97 -15.38 5.17
N ASN A 167 -0.67 -14.21 4.59
CA ASN A 167 0.63 -13.94 3.96
C ASN A 167 1.81 -13.81 4.95
N ASN A 168 1.55 -13.82 6.25
CA ASN A 168 2.56 -13.89 7.30
C ASN A 168 2.16 -14.94 8.35
N PRO A 169 2.73 -16.16 8.30
CA PRO A 169 2.40 -17.24 9.24
C PRO A 169 2.66 -16.87 10.71
N GLY A 170 3.74 -16.13 11.01
CA GLY A 170 4.04 -15.70 12.38
C GLY A 170 2.95 -14.80 12.96
N MET A 171 2.43 -13.84 12.17
CA MET A 171 1.30 -13.02 12.59
C MET A 171 0.02 -13.85 12.75
N THR A 172 -0.21 -14.82 11.87
CA THR A 172 -1.35 -15.72 11.97
C THR A 172 -1.33 -16.50 13.28
N ASP A 173 -0.20 -17.12 13.61
CA ASP A 173 -0.06 -17.94 14.83
C ASP A 173 -0.24 -17.08 16.10
N LEU A 174 0.35 -15.89 16.13
CA LEU A 174 0.17 -14.96 17.25
C LEU A 174 -1.30 -14.53 17.41
N MET A 175 -1.98 -14.20 16.32
CA MET A 175 -3.36 -13.73 16.38
C MET A 175 -4.36 -14.85 16.69
N LEU A 176 -4.09 -16.08 16.31
CA LEU A 176 -4.89 -17.25 16.74
C LEU A 176 -4.88 -17.42 18.26
N ALA A 177 -3.76 -17.13 18.92
CA ALA A 177 -3.62 -17.20 20.37
C ALA A 177 -4.14 -15.95 21.11
N THR A 178 -4.47 -14.86 20.38
CA THR A 178 -4.87 -13.58 20.98
C THR A 178 -6.39 -13.44 21.03
N SER A 179 -6.95 -13.04 22.18
CA SER A 179 -8.39 -12.78 22.28
C SER A 179 -8.80 -11.55 21.46
N GLU A 180 -10.04 -11.51 20.97
CA GLU A 180 -10.57 -10.35 20.25
C GLU A 180 -10.56 -9.07 21.13
N GLY A 181 -10.80 -9.24 22.42
CA GLY A 181 -10.73 -8.12 23.36
C GLY A 181 -9.30 -7.58 23.57
N ASP A 182 -8.27 -8.42 23.44
CA ASP A 182 -6.87 -7.97 23.47
C ASP A 182 -6.47 -7.36 22.12
N ILE A 183 -6.96 -7.92 21.00
CA ILE A 183 -6.80 -7.31 19.67
C ILE A 183 -7.36 -5.89 19.63
N ALA A 184 -8.58 -5.68 20.16
CA ALA A 184 -9.19 -4.35 20.21
C ALA A 184 -8.37 -3.38 21.07
N ALA A 185 -7.88 -3.82 22.23
CA ALA A 185 -7.05 -3.01 23.11
C ALA A 185 -5.70 -2.66 22.48
N LEU A 186 -5.03 -3.63 21.85
CA LEU A 186 -3.77 -3.43 21.12
C LEU A 186 -3.95 -2.46 19.95
N ALA A 187 -5.02 -2.60 19.17
CA ALA A 187 -5.31 -1.71 18.04
C ALA A 187 -5.49 -0.27 18.51
N GLN A 188 -6.27 -0.05 19.57
CA GLN A 188 -6.50 1.29 20.11
C GLN A 188 -5.22 1.88 20.72
N TYR A 189 -4.43 1.06 21.43
CA TYR A 189 -3.17 1.50 22.02
C TYR A 189 -2.16 1.93 20.94
N MET A 190 -1.90 1.07 19.95
CA MET A 190 -0.96 1.37 18.86
C MET A 190 -1.39 2.56 18.02
N ALA A 191 -2.69 2.74 17.79
CA ALA A 191 -3.24 3.87 17.05
C ALA A 191 -2.97 5.21 17.72
N GLY A 192 -3.02 5.26 19.05
CA GLY A 192 -2.75 6.46 19.84
C GLY A 192 -1.27 6.77 20.08
N LEU A 193 -0.36 5.89 19.62
CA LEU A 193 1.08 6.13 19.74
C LEU A 193 1.55 7.13 18.70
N GLN A 194 2.09 8.25 19.13
CA GLN A 194 2.74 9.21 18.25
C GLN A 194 4.26 8.93 18.21
N TYR A 195 4.69 8.19 17.22
CA TYR A 195 6.11 8.03 16.95
C TYR A 195 6.50 8.99 15.82
N LEU A 196 7.26 10.02 16.16
CA LEU A 196 7.85 10.93 15.17
C LEU A 196 9.33 10.57 15.03
N PRO A 197 9.80 10.05 13.86
CA PRO A 197 11.20 9.75 13.64
C PRO A 197 12.04 11.02 13.84
N GLY A 198 13.07 10.95 14.69
CA GLY A 198 14.01 12.05 14.90
C GLY A 198 13.72 12.98 16.08
N GLN A 199 12.82 12.63 16.99
CA GLN A 199 12.72 13.24 18.33
C GLN A 199 13.46 12.43 19.37
#